data_20af24c3e5b8ee546d19eb34f3952403
#
_entry.id   20af24c3e5b8ee546d19eb34f3952403
#
_cell.length_a   1.000
_cell.length_b   1.000
_cell.length_c   1.000
_cell.angle_alpha   90.00
_cell.angle_beta   90.00
_cell.angle_gamma   90.00
#
_symmetry.space_group_name_H-M   'P 1'
#
loop_
_entity.id
_entity.type
_entity.pdbx_description
1 polymer ?
#
loop_
_entity_poly.entity_id
_entity_poly.type
_entity_poly.pdbx_seq_one_letter_code
_entity_poly.pdbx_strand_id
1 'polypeptide(L)'
;MAKRFPVEQFSSLTPRANDTSGKVRELVKNSQIVSNQADYQKENALFQQPDNGQTRPPTLFVVFGAQGDLTKRKLIPALYNLASSHHLPQEFVILGVDGIPMDTEEFRGKIRLDIQEMSPRPIDSTIKEWLLDRLYYLSGDFRNPQTYERLQTMLTELNARHGTQGNYLYYMATAPTFFAEIAQQLGAKGLVEHRKEFSRRIVIEKPFGHDLPSARSLNQSLREVLEESQIYRIDHYLGKETVQNILVFRFANGIFEPVWNRQYIDHVQITVAETLGVEHRGAYYEKAGALRDMVPNHLLQILAIVAMEPPNTFDPEAVRNEKAKVLRAIQPMNPVDVLQSTVAGQYEAGLISGRSVLPYRAEMHVDPTSLTETFAAMTLGIESWRWEGVPFYLRTGKRLNTRSTEVVIQFKSAPLMLFRKTPVDRLTPNVLTIRIQPDEGISLSFGAKIPGPKVQVGTVDMDFQYTEYFGDAPSTGYETLLHDVMAGDATLFQRSDSVELGWSVVDPILKVWESLGSHAIHFYNAGTWGPPEADALLAKDGRMWRNHT
;
A
#
# COMPACT_ATOMS: atom_id res chain seq x y z
N MET A 1 33.53 46.92 34.54
CA MET A 1 34.71 46.25 35.11
C MET A 1 34.94 44.94 34.33
N ALA A 2 35.92 44.98 33.43
CA ALA A 2 36.31 43.87 32.60
C ALA A 2 37.41 43.07 33.29
N LYS A 3 37.30 41.78 33.44
CA LYS A 3 38.44 40.92 33.79
C LYS A 3 38.90 40.17 32.53
N ARG A 4 40.08 40.59 32.06
CA ARG A 4 40.90 39.88 31.06
C ARG A 4 41.58 38.70 31.76
N PHE A 5 41.63 37.55 31.11
CA PHE A 5 42.55 36.45 31.40
C PHE A 5 43.63 36.37 30.32
N PRO A 6 44.89 36.03 30.69
CA PRO A 6 46.05 36.21 29.83
C PRO A 6 46.27 35.03 28.89
N VAL A 7 46.78 35.38 27.69
CA VAL A 7 47.37 34.45 26.72
C VAL A 7 48.84 34.26 27.09
N GLU A 8 49.26 33.03 27.37
CA GLU A 8 50.65 32.64 27.19
C GLU A 8 50.84 31.12 27.05
N GLN A 9 51.57 30.80 25.99
CA GLN A 9 52.49 29.66 25.80
C GLN A 9 51.90 28.26 25.59
N PHE A 10 51.81 27.87 24.32
CA PHE A 10 52.28 26.54 23.88
C PHE A 10 52.89 26.67 22.47
N SER A 11 54.20 26.83 22.42
CA SER A 11 55.03 26.60 21.27
C SER A 11 55.63 25.20 21.34
N SER A 12 55.69 24.54 20.18
CA SER A 12 56.48 23.35 19.84
C SER A 12 55.95 21.97 20.32
N LEU A 13 55.17 21.34 19.46
CA LEU A 13 55.30 19.89 19.19
C LEU A 13 54.62 19.61 17.82
N THR A 14 55.42 19.36 16.83
CA THR A 14 54.97 18.78 15.54
C THR A 14 54.64 17.32 15.73
N PRO A 15 53.44 16.83 15.41
CA PRO A 15 53.18 15.43 15.28
C PRO A 15 53.32 15.01 13.82
N ARG A 16 54.03 13.93 13.62
CA ARG A 16 54.05 13.15 12.38
C ARG A 16 52.60 12.79 12.00
N ALA A 17 52.32 12.94 10.72
CA ALA A 17 51.07 12.50 10.10
C ALA A 17 50.86 10.99 10.33
N ASN A 18 49.83 10.65 11.12
CA ASN A 18 49.18 9.37 11.09
C ASN A 18 47.64 9.63 11.15
N ASP A 19 46.99 9.09 10.17
CA ASP A 19 45.59 9.21 9.79
C ASP A 19 44.63 8.72 10.91
N THR A 20 44.37 9.60 11.89
CA THR A 20 43.37 9.38 12.96
C THR A 20 42.23 10.40 12.90
N SER A 21 42.27 11.37 11.97
CA SER A 21 41.23 12.42 11.87
C SER A 21 39.91 11.90 11.29
N GLY A 22 39.94 10.86 10.49
CA GLY A 22 38.75 10.20 9.92
C GLY A 22 37.94 9.46 10.99
N LYS A 23 38.59 8.61 11.78
CA LYS A 23 37.94 7.82 12.85
C LYS A 23 37.34 8.65 13.98
N VAL A 24 37.99 9.75 14.37
CA VAL A 24 37.49 10.63 15.43
C VAL A 24 36.29 11.45 14.93
N ARG A 25 36.27 11.88 13.67
CA ARG A 25 35.11 12.55 13.07
C ARG A 25 33.91 11.59 12.90
N GLU A 26 34.16 10.34 12.59
CA GLU A 26 33.14 9.30 12.48
C GLU A 26 32.57 8.92 13.86
N LEU A 27 33.40 8.81 14.89
CA LEU A 27 32.98 8.57 16.28
C LEU A 27 32.20 9.75 16.88
N VAL A 28 32.58 11.00 16.56
CA VAL A 28 31.83 12.20 17.02
C VAL A 28 30.51 12.35 16.26
N LYS A 29 30.45 12.05 14.95
CA LYS A 29 29.20 11.97 14.21
C LYS A 29 28.28 10.89 14.76
N ASN A 30 28.81 9.67 14.97
CA ASN A 30 28.02 8.57 15.51
C ASN A 30 27.55 8.82 16.95
N SER A 31 28.33 9.50 17.80
CA SER A 31 27.89 9.82 19.17
C SER A 31 26.84 10.93 19.21
N GLN A 32 26.86 11.91 18.31
CA GLN A 32 25.81 12.94 18.21
C GLN A 32 24.53 12.39 17.58
N ILE A 33 24.64 11.50 16.59
CA ILE A 33 23.49 10.79 16.00
C ILE A 33 22.85 9.89 17.06
N VAL A 34 23.63 9.16 17.84
CA VAL A 34 23.12 8.25 18.88
C VAL A 34 22.47 9.03 20.04
N SER A 35 22.98 10.22 20.43
CA SER A 35 22.34 11.03 21.46
C SER A 35 21.01 11.64 20.98
N ASN A 36 20.94 12.11 19.73
CA ASN A 36 19.70 12.62 19.16
C ASN A 36 18.67 11.51 18.95
N GLN A 37 19.07 10.32 18.50
CA GLN A 37 18.16 9.18 18.40
C GLN A 37 17.60 8.74 19.75
N ALA A 38 18.41 8.70 20.80
CA ALA A 38 17.95 8.33 22.15
C ALA A 38 16.98 9.37 22.73
N ASP A 39 17.17 10.64 22.44
CA ASP A 39 16.26 11.71 22.89
C ASP A 39 14.98 11.73 22.06
N TYR A 40 15.02 11.52 20.74
CA TYR A 40 13.85 11.32 19.89
C TYR A 40 13.08 10.04 20.25
N GLN A 41 13.77 8.95 20.59
CA GLN A 41 13.10 7.74 21.06
C GLN A 41 12.41 7.95 22.42
N LYS A 42 12.98 8.77 23.32
CA LYS A 42 12.33 9.15 24.59
C LYS A 42 11.14 10.09 24.37
N GLU A 43 11.24 11.06 23.48
CA GLU A 43 10.11 11.91 23.10
C GLU A 43 9.01 11.10 22.42
N ASN A 44 9.35 10.23 21.47
CA ASN A 44 8.38 9.34 20.84
C ASN A 44 7.77 8.32 21.82
N ALA A 45 8.51 7.85 22.83
CA ALA A 45 7.93 7.02 23.90
C ALA A 45 6.95 7.80 24.78
N LEU A 46 7.09 9.13 24.89
CA LEU A 46 6.09 9.99 25.54
C LEU A 46 4.82 10.18 24.67
N PHE A 47 4.93 10.03 23.36
CA PHE A 47 3.80 10.04 22.42
C PHE A 47 3.19 8.65 22.17
N GLN A 48 3.86 7.57 22.57
CA GLN A 48 3.24 6.26 22.74
C GLN A 48 2.39 6.31 24.02
N GLN A 49 1.33 7.10 23.99
CA GLN A 49 0.32 6.99 25.04
C GLN A 49 -0.22 5.56 25.01
N PRO A 50 -0.29 4.86 26.16
CA PRO A 50 -1.09 3.68 26.23
C PRO A 50 -2.47 4.08 25.73
N ASP A 51 -2.98 3.28 24.79
CA ASP A 51 -4.31 3.38 24.20
C ASP A 51 -5.29 4.03 25.19
N ASN A 52 -5.83 5.19 24.85
CA ASN A 52 -6.63 6.05 25.74
C ASN A 52 -7.96 5.38 26.16
N GLY A 53 -7.91 4.14 26.63
CA GLY A 53 -9.06 3.44 27.21
C GLY A 53 -10.26 3.27 26.25
N GLN A 54 -10.09 3.39 24.96
CA GLN A 54 -11.10 2.96 23.99
C GLN A 54 -11.17 1.45 24.06
N THR A 55 -12.09 0.97 24.89
CA THR A 55 -12.46 -0.45 24.93
C THR A 55 -12.90 -0.84 23.54
N ARG A 56 -12.05 -1.64 22.88
CA ARG A 56 -12.39 -2.19 21.55
C ARG A 56 -13.66 -3.02 21.69
N PRO A 57 -14.59 -2.89 20.72
CA PRO A 57 -15.84 -3.61 20.83
C PRO A 57 -15.56 -5.12 20.82
N PRO A 58 -16.17 -5.89 21.73
CA PRO A 58 -16.18 -7.34 21.66
C PRO A 58 -16.50 -7.80 20.25
N THR A 59 -15.78 -8.81 19.71
CA THR A 59 -15.91 -9.14 18.28
C THR A 59 -15.87 -10.65 18.05
N LEU A 60 -16.85 -11.17 17.30
CA LEU A 60 -16.82 -12.49 16.70
C LEU A 60 -16.40 -12.35 15.23
N PHE A 61 -15.20 -12.80 14.93
CA PHE A 61 -14.55 -12.72 13.62
C PHE A 61 -14.81 -14.00 12.83
N VAL A 62 -15.63 -13.93 11.78
CA VAL A 62 -15.99 -15.06 10.92
C VAL A 62 -15.17 -15.01 9.64
N VAL A 63 -14.40 -16.05 9.33
CA VAL A 63 -13.57 -16.15 8.14
C VAL A 63 -14.16 -17.17 7.18
N PHE A 64 -14.73 -16.72 6.06
CA PHE A 64 -15.08 -17.60 4.95
C PHE A 64 -13.84 -17.87 4.10
N GLY A 65 -13.51 -19.13 3.84
CA GLY A 65 -12.24 -19.55 3.24
C GLY A 65 -11.14 -19.73 4.29
N ALA A 66 -11.48 -20.30 5.42
CA ALA A 66 -10.61 -20.47 6.59
C ALA A 66 -9.36 -21.34 6.32
N GLN A 67 -9.40 -22.20 5.31
CA GLN A 67 -8.28 -23.06 4.89
C GLN A 67 -7.46 -22.48 3.74
N GLY A 68 -7.83 -21.29 3.26
CA GLY A 68 -7.17 -20.62 2.14
C GLY A 68 -5.79 -20.04 2.48
N ASP A 69 -5.00 -19.81 1.44
CA ASP A 69 -3.63 -19.26 1.54
C ASP A 69 -3.61 -17.87 2.20
N LEU A 70 -4.62 -17.03 1.92
CA LEU A 70 -4.75 -15.71 2.54
C LEU A 70 -4.92 -15.81 4.07
N THR A 71 -5.81 -16.68 4.52
CA THR A 71 -6.04 -16.92 5.96
C THR A 71 -4.76 -17.36 6.63
N LYS A 72 -4.08 -18.37 6.08
CA LYS A 72 -2.83 -18.91 6.57
C LYS A 72 -1.72 -17.87 6.63
N ARG A 73 -1.46 -17.18 5.49
CA ARG A 73 -0.26 -16.33 5.32
C ARG A 73 -0.43 -14.89 5.76
N LYS A 74 -1.66 -14.41 5.91
CA LYS A 74 -1.93 -13.00 6.21
C LYS A 74 -2.82 -12.80 7.43
N LEU A 75 -4.01 -13.40 7.47
CA LEU A 75 -4.98 -13.11 8.51
C LEU A 75 -4.54 -13.65 9.87
N ILE A 76 -4.13 -14.91 9.93
CA ILE A 76 -3.69 -15.52 11.20
C ILE A 76 -2.43 -14.83 11.75
N PRO A 77 -1.37 -14.57 10.97
CA PRO A 77 -0.24 -13.79 11.44
C PRO A 77 -0.61 -12.38 11.92
N ALA A 78 -1.48 -11.66 11.19
CA ALA A 78 -1.93 -10.33 11.59
C ALA A 78 -2.73 -10.36 12.90
N LEU A 79 -3.64 -11.35 13.09
CA LEU A 79 -4.38 -11.53 14.32
C LEU A 79 -3.46 -11.92 15.49
N TYR A 80 -2.43 -12.74 15.25
CA TYR A 80 -1.41 -13.03 16.25
C TYR A 80 -0.61 -11.78 16.65
N ASN A 81 -0.20 -10.96 15.68
CA ASN A 81 0.50 -9.69 15.94
C ASN A 81 -0.38 -8.72 16.75
N LEU A 82 -1.66 -8.60 16.40
CA LEU A 82 -2.63 -7.80 17.16
C LEU A 82 -2.85 -8.31 18.58
N ALA A 83 -2.89 -9.64 18.77
CA ALA A 83 -2.96 -10.24 20.10
C ALA A 83 -1.70 -9.94 20.92
N SER A 84 -0.52 -10.09 20.31
CA SER A 84 0.79 -9.85 20.95
C SER A 84 0.99 -8.40 21.38
N SER A 85 0.42 -7.46 20.66
CA SER A 85 0.45 -6.03 20.97
C SER A 85 -0.76 -5.56 21.81
N HIS A 86 -1.56 -6.49 22.33
CA HIS A 86 -2.78 -6.21 23.10
C HIS A 86 -3.81 -5.36 22.34
N HIS A 87 -3.85 -5.51 21.01
CA HIS A 87 -4.75 -4.79 20.12
C HIS A 87 -6.03 -5.56 19.77
N LEU A 88 -6.24 -6.77 20.28
CA LEU A 88 -7.53 -7.46 20.22
C LEU A 88 -8.35 -7.23 21.51
N PRO A 89 -9.70 -7.17 21.44
CA PRO A 89 -10.55 -7.15 22.62
C PRO A 89 -10.42 -8.47 23.40
N GLN A 90 -10.70 -8.43 24.69
CA GLN A 90 -10.67 -9.63 25.53
C GLN A 90 -11.75 -10.64 25.10
N GLU A 91 -12.92 -10.13 24.72
CA GLU A 91 -14.07 -10.89 24.18
C GLU A 91 -13.94 -11.07 22.67
N PHE A 92 -12.84 -11.67 22.22
CA PHE A 92 -12.53 -11.93 20.82
C PHE A 92 -12.66 -13.43 20.52
N VAL A 93 -13.29 -13.78 19.39
CA VAL A 93 -13.47 -15.16 18.92
C VAL A 93 -13.30 -15.22 17.42
N ILE A 94 -12.70 -16.30 16.91
CA ILE A 94 -12.54 -16.59 15.50
C ILE A 94 -13.35 -17.82 15.13
N LEU A 95 -14.20 -17.71 14.12
CA LEU A 95 -14.94 -18.81 13.53
C LEU A 95 -14.53 -19.00 12.07
N GLY A 96 -13.78 -20.04 11.76
CA GLY A 96 -13.48 -20.43 10.39
C GLY A 96 -14.66 -21.16 9.75
N VAL A 97 -15.00 -20.78 8.51
CA VAL A 97 -16.01 -21.45 7.69
C VAL A 97 -15.38 -21.87 6.37
N ASP A 98 -15.44 -23.15 6.01
CA ASP A 98 -14.87 -23.68 4.75
C ASP A 98 -15.57 -24.98 4.32
N GLY A 99 -15.44 -25.36 3.07
CA GLY A 99 -16.01 -26.60 2.51
C GLY A 99 -15.27 -27.88 2.94
N ILE A 100 -14.09 -27.77 3.50
CA ILE A 100 -13.27 -28.93 3.88
C ILE A 100 -13.82 -29.53 5.17
N PRO A 101 -14.21 -30.84 5.18
CA PRO A 101 -14.67 -31.50 6.40
C PRO A 101 -13.56 -31.62 7.43
N MET A 102 -13.74 -31.00 8.60
CA MET A 102 -12.90 -31.17 9.80
C MET A 102 -13.63 -30.67 11.02
N ASP A 103 -13.13 -31.03 12.20
CA ASP A 103 -13.61 -30.49 13.44
C ASP A 103 -12.76 -29.31 13.95
N THR A 104 -13.17 -28.71 15.07
CA THR A 104 -12.48 -27.55 15.66
C THR A 104 -11.07 -27.90 16.14
N GLU A 105 -10.83 -29.11 16.67
CA GLU A 105 -9.50 -29.50 17.18
C GLU A 105 -8.52 -29.75 16.02
N GLU A 106 -8.98 -30.37 14.95
CA GLU A 106 -8.18 -30.51 13.72
C GLU A 106 -7.80 -29.14 13.12
N PHE A 107 -8.75 -28.19 13.13
CA PHE A 107 -8.50 -26.83 12.68
C PHE A 107 -7.47 -26.11 13.54
N ARG A 108 -7.62 -26.19 14.87
CA ARG A 108 -6.64 -25.64 15.84
C ARG A 108 -5.25 -26.23 15.64
N GLY A 109 -5.18 -27.54 15.41
CA GLY A 109 -3.91 -28.23 15.11
C GLY A 109 -3.20 -27.68 13.88
N LYS A 110 -3.93 -27.42 12.80
CA LYS A 110 -3.38 -26.81 11.58
C LYS A 110 -2.91 -25.38 11.82
N ILE A 111 -3.73 -24.54 12.43
CA ILE A 111 -3.37 -23.15 12.71
C ILE A 111 -2.17 -23.06 13.67
N ARG A 112 -2.04 -23.98 14.63
CA ARG A 112 -0.86 -24.08 15.51
C ARG A 112 0.42 -24.26 14.72
N LEU A 113 0.40 -25.11 13.68
CA LEU A 113 1.55 -25.32 12.78
C LEU A 113 1.79 -24.09 11.91
N ASP A 114 0.74 -23.49 11.35
CA ASP A 114 0.84 -22.31 10.50
C ASP A 114 1.46 -21.11 11.23
N ILE A 115 1.08 -20.86 12.49
CA ILE A 115 1.69 -19.81 13.32
C ILE A 115 3.19 -20.08 13.51
N GLN A 116 3.58 -21.33 13.77
CA GLN A 116 4.99 -21.69 13.95
C GLN A 116 5.83 -21.52 12.68
N GLU A 117 5.26 -21.87 11.54
CA GLU A 117 5.95 -21.81 10.25
C GLU A 117 6.09 -20.37 9.71
N MET A 118 5.11 -19.50 9.98
CA MET A 118 5.02 -18.16 9.39
C MET A 118 5.61 -17.04 10.24
N SER A 119 5.95 -17.29 11.51
CA SER A 119 6.49 -16.24 12.38
C SER A 119 8.00 -16.08 12.19
N PRO A 120 8.49 -14.89 11.79
CA PRO A 120 9.90 -14.59 11.72
C PRO A 120 10.56 -14.35 13.10
N ARG A 121 9.74 -14.26 14.16
CA ARG A 121 10.16 -13.97 15.55
C ARG A 121 9.80 -15.13 16.50
N PRO A 122 10.45 -15.22 17.67
CA PRO A 122 10.03 -16.15 18.71
C PRO A 122 8.55 -15.94 19.07
N ILE A 123 7.82 -17.05 19.10
CA ILE A 123 6.38 -17.06 19.41
C ILE A 123 6.16 -17.11 20.91
N ASP A 124 5.38 -16.18 21.44
CA ASP A 124 4.90 -16.28 22.82
C ASP A 124 3.86 -17.38 22.92
N SER A 125 4.17 -18.41 23.72
CA SER A 125 3.30 -19.57 23.90
C SER A 125 1.97 -19.21 24.56
N THR A 126 1.95 -18.23 25.47
CA THR A 126 0.73 -17.81 26.18
C THR A 126 -0.26 -17.16 25.22
N ILE A 127 0.24 -16.24 24.39
CA ILE A 127 -0.58 -15.55 23.37
C ILE A 127 -1.06 -16.52 22.30
N LYS A 128 -0.19 -17.43 21.87
CA LYS A 128 -0.55 -18.46 20.90
C LYS A 128 -1.69 -19.34 21.42
N GLU A 129 -1.56 -19.89 22.62
CA GLU A 129 -2.62 -20.74 23.19
C GLU A 129 -3.90 -19.93 23.46
N TRP A 130 -3.79 -18.67 23.93
CA TRP A 130 -4.94 -17.78 24.06
C TRP A 130 -5.71 -17.61 22.76
N LEU A 131 -5.02 -17.44 21.63
CA LEU A 131 -5.64 -17.32 20.32
C LEU A 131 -6.25 -18.64 19.84
N LEU A 132 -5.53 -19.77 20.02
CA LEU A 132 -5.99 -21.10 19.64
C LEU A 132 -7.25 -21.53 20.39
N ASP A 133 -7.37 -21.22 21.68
CA ASP A 133 -8.56 -21.53 22.50
C ASP A 133 -9.83 -20.81 22.02
N ARG A 134 -9.65 -19.72 21.27
CA ARG A 134 -10.72 -18.89 20.69
C ARG A 134 -11.03 -19.19 19.22
N LEU A 135 -10.36 -20.19 18.64
CA LEU A 135 -10.61 -20.67 17.29
C LEU A 135 -11.69 -21.74 17.28
N TYR A 136 -12.64 -21.60 16.38
CA TYR A 136 -13.73 -22.56 16.09
C TYR A 136 -13.82 -22.80 14.60
N TYR A 137 -14.44 -23.91 14.19
CA TYR A 137 -14.56 -24.25 12.79
C TYR A 137 -15.95 -24.80 12.46
N LEU A 138 -16.48 -24.37 11.32
CA LEU A 138 -17.72 -24.85 10.73
C LEU A 138 -17.45 -25.34 9.30
N SER A 139 -17.58 -26.65 9.08
CA SER A 139 -17.54 -27.21 7.72
C SER A 139 -18.86 -26.96 7.00
N GLY A 140 -18.82 -26.38 5.78
CA GLY A 140 -20.03 -26.18 4.98
C GLY A 140 -19.76 -25.54 3.61
N ASP A 141 -20.57 -25.92 2.62
CA ASP A 141 -20.56 -25.28 1.30
C ASP A 141 -21.21 -23.89 1.40
N PHE A 142 -20.57 -22.88 0.83
CA PHE A 142 -21.04 -21.49 0.83
C PHE A 142 -22.33 -21.27 0.04
N ARG A 143 -22.70 -22.19 -0.84
CA ARG A 143 -23.95 -22.17 -1.59
C ARG A 143 -25.12 -22.87 -0.90
N ASN A 144 -24.83 -23.65 0.16
CA ASN A 144 -25.86 -24.43 0.84
C ASN A 144 -26.53 -23.61 1.96
N PRO A 145 -27.84 -23.28 1.89
CA PRO A 145 -28.55 -22.56 2.93
C PRO A 145 -28.47 -23.19 4.34
N GLN A 146 -28.33 -24.52 4.42
CA GLN A 146 -28.18 -25.24 5.69
C GLN A 146 -26.86 -24.89 6.40
N THR A 147 -25.82 -24.48 5.64
CA THR A 147 -24.57 -23.98 6.25
C THR A 147 -24.85 -22.74 7.08
N TYR A 148 -25.71 -21.84 6.61
CA TYR A 148 -26.04 -20.60 7.30
C TYR A 148 -26.99 -20.79 8.49
N GLU A 149 -27.80 -21.83 8.50
CA GLU A 149 -28.59 -22.24 9.68
C GLU A 149 -27.67 -22.72 10.80
N ARG A 150 -26.70 -23.58 10.47
CA ARG A 150 -25.69 -24.02 11.44
C ARG A 150 -24.80 -22.87 11.89
N LEU A 151 -24.44 -21.97 10.97
CA LEU A 151 -23.68 -20.76 11.29
C LEU A 151 -24.45 -19.89 12.28
N GLN A 152 -25.75 -19.64 12.07
CA GLN A 152 -26.60 -18.86 12.98
C GLN A 152 -26.64 -19.46 14.40
N THR A 153 -26.79 -20.77 14.49
CA THR A 153 -26.76 -21.49 15.77
C THR A 153 -25.41 -21.30 16.47
N MET A 154 -24.31 -21.55 15.75
CA MET A 154 -22.96 -21.44 16.28
C MET A 154 -22.60 -20.00 16.67
N LEU A 155 -23.00 -19.00 15.90
CA LEU A 155 -22.83 -17.58 16.25
C LEU A 155 -23.54 -17.24 17.57
N THR A 156 -24.74 -17.75 17.76
CA THR A 156 -25.52 -17.52 18.99
C THR A 156 -24.84 -18.17 20.21
N GLU A 157 -24.36 -19.40 20.08
CA GLU A 157 -23.64 -20.13 21.13
C GLU A 157 -22.32 -19.44 21.50
N LEU A 158 -21.51 -19.06 20.48
CA LEU A 158 -20.24 -18.42 20.71
C LEU A 158 -20.40 -17.01 21.29
N ASN A 159 -21.41 -16.25 20.84
CA ASN A 159 -21.75 -14.97 21.41
C ASN A 159 -22.09 -15.06 22.90
N ALA A 160 -22.91 -16.04 23.29
CA ALA A 160 -23.25 -16.25 24.68
C ALA A 160 -22.03 -16.71 25.51
N ARG A 161 -21.18 -17.58 24.95
CA ARG A 161 -20.00 -18.15 25.63
C ARG A 161 -18.88 -17.12 25.85
N HIS A 162 -18.63 -16.23 24.88
CA HIS A 162 -17.49 -15.32 24.87
C HIS A 162 -17.89 -13.86 25.09
N GLY A 163 -19.16 -13.53 25.19
CA GLY A 163 -19.62 -12.18 25.47
C GLY A 163 -19.40 -11.18 24.32
N THR A 164 -19.45 -11.63 23.06
CA THR A 164 -19.14 -10.77 21.88
C THR A 164 -20.23 -9.74 21.57
N GLN A 165 -21.27 -9.65 22.40
CA GLN A 165 -22.36 -8.66 22.36
C GLN A 165 -23.08 -8.57 21.00
N GLY A 166 -23.01 -9.66 20.22
CA GLY A 166 -23.61 -9.71 18.90
C GLY A 166 -22.85 -8.94 17.80
N ASN A 167 -21.64 -8.44 18.05
CA ASN A 167 -20.81 -7.85 17.02
C ASN A 167 -20.18 -8.94 16.15
N TYR A 168 -20.52 -8.94 14.87
CA TYR A 168 -19.98 -9.91 13.92
C TYR A 168 -19.23 -9.20 12.81
N LEU A 169 -18.01 -9.68 12.56
CA LEU A 169 -17.16 -9.24 11.47
C LEU A 169 -16.95 -10.42 10.51
N TYR A 170 -17.55 -10.36 9.34
CA TYR A 170 -17.45 -11.39 8.32
C TYR A 170 -16.31 -11.05 7.35
N TYR A 171 -15.33 -11.92 7.25
CA TYR A 171 -14.20 -11.75 6.33
C TYR A 171 -14.30 -12.73 5.17
N MET A 172 -14.37 -12.23 3.94
CA MET A 172 -14.48 -13.03 2.73
C MET A 172 -13.10 -13.34 2.15
N ALA A 173 -12.39 -14.32 2.73
CA ALA A 173 -11.11 -14.84 2.24
C ALA A 173 -11.32 -15.92 1.15
N THR A 174 -12.32 -15.75 0.30
CA THR A 174 -12.75 -16.72 -0.72
C THR A 174 -12.51 -16.20 -2.14
N ALA A 175 -12.79 -17.04 -3.14
CA ALA A 175 -12.85 -16.57 -4.53
C ALA A 175 -13.95 -15.50 -4.70
N PRO A 176 -13.75 -14.47 -5.54
CA PRO A 176 -14.68 -13.36 -5.72
C PRO A 176 -16.09 -13.78 -6.14
N THR A 177 -16.21 -14.93 -6.81
CA THR A 177 -17.50 -15.51 -7.23
C THR A 177 -18.45 -15.84 -6.08
N PHE A 178 -17.92 -15.93 -4.84
CA PHE A 178 -18.72 -16.21 -3.65
C PHE A 178 -19.14 -14.94 -2.89
N PHE A 179 -18.61 -13.76 -3.19
CA PHE A 179 -18.87 -12.56 -2.38
C PHE A 179 -20.36 -12.20 -2.32
N ALA A 180 -21.01 -12.10 -3.47
CA ALA A 180 -22.45 -11.81 -3.54
C ALA A 180 -23.28 -12.93 -2.92
N GLU A 181 -22.95 -14.19 -3.23
CA GLU A 181 -23.65 -15.37 -2.71
C GLU A 181 -23.63 -15.42 -1.18
N ILE A 182 -22.44 -15.28 -0.57
CA ILE A 182 -22.31 -15.30 0.90
C ILE A 182 -23.09 -14.14 1.53
N ALA A 183 -22.99 -12.92 0.95
CA ALA A 183 -23.73 -11.76 1.44
C ALA A 183 -25.25 -11.97 1.41
N GLN A 184 -25.78 -12.51 0.30
CA GLN A 184 -27.21 -12.81 0.14
C GLN A 184 -27.68 -13.88 1.11
N GLN A 185 -26.92 -14.95 1.30
CA GLN A 185 -27.23 -16.00 2.28
C GLN A 185 -27.23 -15.49 3.72
N LEU A 186 -26.24 -14.66 4.09
CA LEU A 186 -26.19 -13.98 5.39
C LEU A 186 -27.41 -13.04 5.57
N GLY A 187 -27.77 -12.29 4.53
CA GLY A 187 -28.96 -11.42 4.52
C GLY A 187 -30.25 -12.21 4.71
N ALA A 188 -30.43 -13.34 3.99
CA ALA A 188 -31.62 -14.19 4.09
C ALA A 188 -31.84 -14.76 5.50
N LYS A 189 -30.77 -14.87 6.32
CA LYS A 189 -30.85 -15.33 7.71
C LYS A 189 -30.85 -14.17 8.74
N GLY A 190 -30.92 -12.91 8.30
CA GLY A 190 -30.87 -11.74 9.18
C GLY A 190 -29.54 -11.57 9.91
N LEU A 191 -28.46 -12.19 9.42
CA LEU A 191 -27.14 -12.19 10.07
C LEU A 191 -26.35 -10.90 9.81
N VAL A 192 -26.83 -10.03 8.91
CA VAL A 192 -26.21 -8.74 8.55
C VAL A 192 -27.06 -7.53 8.96
N GLU A 193 -28.17 -7.74 9.68
CA GLU A 193 -28.98 -6.63 10.15
C GLU A 193 -28.15 -5.64 10.97
N HIS A 194 -28.22 -4.36 10.58
CA HIS A 194 -27.57 -3.28 11.32
C HIS A 194 -28.49 -2.77 12.43
N ARG A 195 -27.98 -2.70 13.67
CA ARG A 195 -28.68 -2.13 14.82
C ARG A 195 -27.72 -1.27 15.64
N LYS A 196 -28.28 -0.35 16.43
CA LYS A 196 -27.46 0.53 17.29
C LYS A 196 -26.71 -0.23 18.38
N GLU A 197 -27.26 -1.36 18.82
CA GLU A 197 -26.76 -2.16 19.95
C GLU A 197 -25.56 -3.05 19.55
N PHE A 198 -25.39 -3.34 18.27
CA PHE A 198 -24.32 -4.18 17.77
C PHE A 198 -23.93 -3.87 16.32
N SER A 199 -22.71 -4.19 15.97
CA SER A 199 -22.18 -3.99 14.62
C SER A 199 -22.18 -5.28 13.81
N ARG A 200 -22.50 -5.16 12.52
CA ARG A 200 -22.39 -6.22 11.52
C ARG A 200 -21.63 -5.68 10.35
N ARG A 201 -20.42 -6.18 10.10
CA ARG A 201 -19.52 -5.66 9.06
C ARG A 201 -19.05 -6.79 8.16
N ILE A 202 -18.84 -6.49 6.90
CA ILE A 202 -18.30 -7.42 5.91
C ILE A 202 -17.03 -6.85 5.33
N VAL A 203 -15.97 -7.63 5.36
CA VAL A 203 -14.70 -7.35 4.70
C VAL A 203 -14.61 -8.15 3.41
N ILE A 204 -14.28 -7.46 2.33
CA ILE A 204 -14.17 -8.04 0.99
C ILE A 204 -12.77 -7.78 0.45
N GLU A 205 -12.14 -8.84 -0.06
CA GLU A 205 -10.84 -8.79 -0.72
C GLU A 205 -10.96 -8.42 -2.21
N LYS A 206 -9.88 -7.89 -2.77
CA LYS A 206 -9.77 -7.74 -4.22
C LYS A 206 -9.76 -9.11 -4.94
N PRO A 207 -10.21 -9.17 -6.20
CA PRO A 207 -10.65 -8.08 -7.07
C PRO A 207 -12.13 -7.71 -6.89
N PHE A 208 -12.43 -6.41 -7.05
CA PHE A 208 -13.80 -5.88 -7.03
C PHE A 208 -14.33 -5.77 -8.47
N GLY A 209 -14.67 -6.89 -9.07
CA GLY A 209 -14.94 -6.99 -10.50
C GLY A 209 -13.66 -7.16 -11.34
N HIS A 210 -13.81 -7.28 -12.64
CA HIS A 210 -12.74 -7.39 -13.64
C HIS A 210 -12.90 -6.36 -14.78
N ASP A 211 -14.00 -5.59 -14.75
CA ASP A 211 -14.35 -4.45 -15.58
C ASP A 211 -15.39 -3.58 -14.86
N LEU A 212 -15.76 -2.46 -15.43
CA LEU A 212 -16.75 -1.55 -14.85
C LEU A 212 -18.15 -2.18 -14.68
N PRO A 213 -18.69 -2.95 -15.67
CA PRO A 213 -19.97 -3.64 -15.51
C PRO A 213 -19.99 -4.64 -14.36
N SER A 214 -18.98 -5.49 -14.25
CA SER A 214 -18.89 -6.49 -13.17
C SER A 214 -18.70 -5.86 -11.78
N ALA A 215 -17.94 -4.77 -11.69
CA ALA A 215 -17.79 -4.01 -10.45
C ALA A 215 -19.14 -3.40 -9.99
N ARG A 216 -19.90 -2.83 -10.91
CA ARG A 216 -21.25 -2.31 -10.63
C ARG A 216 -22.21 -3.41 -10.20
N SER A 217 -22.18 -4.56 -10.89
CA SER A 217 -23.01 -5.72 -10.53
C SER A 217 -22.69 -6.22 -9.12
N LEU A 218 -21.41 -6.36 -8.78
CA LEU A 218 -21.01 -6.74 -7.42
C LEU A 218 -21.49 -5.73 -6.38
N ASN A 219 -21.25 -4.43 -6.60
CA ASN A 219 -21.70 -3.37 -5.70
C ASN A 219 -23.22 -3.37 -5.51
N GLN A 220 -23.97 -3.59 -6.59
CA GLN A 220 -25.43 -3.66 -6.53
C GLN A 220 -25.89 -4.87 -5.70
N SER A 221 -25.35 -6.08 -5.97
CA SER A 221 -25.71 -7.29 -5.23
C SER A 221 -25.40 -7.18 -3.72
N LEU A 222 -24.32 -6.52 -3.36
CA LEU A 222 -23.99 -6.29 -1.96
C LEU A 222 -24.96 -5.31 -1.29
N ARG A 223 -25.33 -4.22 -1.99
CA ARG A 223 -26.25 -3.19 -1.48
C ARG A 223 -27.71 -3.64 -1.40
N GLU A 224 -28.09 -4.77 -2.00
CA GLU A 224 -29.40 -5.38 -1.82
C GLU A 224 -29.61 -5.88 -0.37
N VAL A 225 -28.54 -6.20 0.34
CA VAL A 225 -28.61 -6.78 1.69
C VAL A 225 -27.79 -6.03 2.75
N LEU A 226 -26.94 -5.08 2.36
CA LEU A 226 -26.00 -4.35 3.20
C LEU A 226 -26.06 -2.85 2.93
N GLU A 227 -25.87 -2.04 3.95
CA GLU A 227 -25.53 -0.63 3.80
C GLU A 227 -24.05 -0.45 3.45
N GLU A 228 -23.70 0.62 2.73
CA GLU A 228 -22.28 0.90 2.37
C GLU A 228 -21.39 1.04 3.61
N SER A 229 -21.93 1.53 4.71
CA SER A 229 -21.25 1.64 6.02
C SER A 229 -20.84 0.30 6.64
N GLN A 230 -21.43 -0.81 6.19
CA GLN A 230 -21.12 -2.17 6.63
C GLN A 230 -20.06 -2.85 5.75
N ILE A 231 -19.70 -2.27 4.58
CA ILE A 231 -18.86 -2.90 3.58
C ILE A 231 -17.45 -2.30 3.61
N TYR A 232 -16.46 -3.12 3.92
CA TYR A 232 -15.04 -2.77 4.02
C TYR A 232 -14.27 -3.46 2.89
N ARG A 233 -14.00 -2.72 1.79
CA ARG A 233 -13.24 -3.24 0.64
C ARG A 233 -11.76 -3.00 0.86
N ILE A 234 -11.00 -4.07 1.02
CA ILE A 234 -9.57 -4.02 1.34
C ILE A 234 -8.73 -3.72 0.10
N ASP A 235 -7.90 -2.70 0.25
CA ASP A 235 -6.67 -2.55 -0.50
C ASP A 235 -5.49 -2.57 0.48
N HIS A 236 -4.71 -3.63 0.48
CA HIS A 236 -3.61 -3.80 1.43
C HIS A 236 -2.50 -2.75 1.32
N TYR A 237 -2.43 -1.97 0.22
CA TYR A 237 -1.53 -0.81 0.11
C TYR A 237 -1.96 0.32 1.05
N LEU A 238 -3.26 0.51 1.27
CA LEU A 238 -3.77 1.52 2.19
C LEU A 238 -3.44 1.19 3.66
N GLY A 239 -3.25 -0.09 3.98
CA GLY A 239 -2.82 -0.54 5.31
C GLY A 239 -1.33 -0.32 5.61
N LYS A 240 -0.54 0.16 4.63
CA LYS A 240 0.89 0.44 4.85
C LYS A 240 1.08 1.79 5.54
N GLU A 241 1.92 1.81 6.58
CA GLU A 241 2.24 3.02 7.35
C GLU A 241 2.70 4.18 6.47
N THR A 242 3.55 3.90 5.49
CA THR A 242 4.07 4.91 4.57
C THR A 242 3.02 5.49 3.63
N VAL A 243 1.99 4.72 3.25
CA VAL A 243 0.86 5.25 2.47
C VAL A 243 -0.01 6.17 3.34
N GLN A 244 -0.29 5.76 4.58
CA GLN A 244 -1.01 6.59 5.55
C GLN A 244 -0.22 7.87 5.87
N ASN A 245 1.11 7.74 5.98
CA ASN A 245 1.99 8.88 6.24
C ASN A 245 1.93 9.96 5.15
N ILE A 246 1.51 9.66 3.92
CA ILE A 246 1.32 10.70 2.89
C ILE A 246 0.32 11.76 3.39
N LEU A 247 -0.76 11.34 4.05
CA LEU A 247 -1.75 12.25 4.63
C LEU A 247 -1.14 13.11 5.74
N VAL A 248 -0.41 12.47 6.67
CA VAL A 248 0.27 13.17 7.78
C VAL A 248 1.34 14.11 7.24
N PHE A 249 2.18 13.63 6.32
CA PHE A 249 3.23 14.43 5.69
C PHE A 249 2.68 15.68 5.02
N ARG A 250 1.60 15.56 4.26
CA ARG A 250 0.98 16.69 3.58
C ARG A 250 0.28 17.65 4.53
N PHE A 251 -0.54 17.14 5.45
CA PHE A 251 -1.51 17.96 6.17
C PHE A 251 -1.08 18.37 7.57
N ALA A 252 -0.10 17.69 8.16
CA ALA A 252 0.50 18.11 9.44
C ALA A 252 1.71 19.05 9.26
N ASN A 253 2.23 19.22 8.04
CA ASN A 253 3.42 20.04 7.77
C ASN A 253 3.07 21.23 6.87
N GLY A 254 2.89 22.40 7.47
CA GLY A 254 2.44 23.62 6.79
C GLY A 254 3.36 24.15 5.68
N ILE A 255 4.55 23.59 5.50
CA ILE A 255 5.50 23.99 4.43
C ILE A 255 5.21 23.27 3.09
N PHE A 256 4.57 22.10 3.10
CA PHE A 256 4.34 21.32 1.88
C PHE A 256 3.02 21.67 1.19
N GLU A 257 1.92 21.79 1.90
CA GLU A 257 0.60 21.99 1.29
C GLU A 257 0.50 23.25 0.39
N PRO A 258 1.10 24.41 0.74
CA PRO A 258 1.08 25.60 -0.13
C PRO A 258 1.75 25.38 -1.49
N VAL A 259 2.73 24.48 -1.58
CA VAL A 259 3.46 24.18 -2.82
C VAL A 259 2.97 22.90 -3.51
N TRP A 260 1.93 22.26 -2.97
CA TRP A 260 1.39 20.99 -3.47
C TRP A 260 0.31 21.21 -4.54
N ASN A 261 0.71 21.86 -5.64
CA ASN A 261 -0.21 22.23 -6.72
C ASN A 261 0.53 22.54 -8.04
N ARG A 262 -0.23 22.75 -9.10
CA ARG A 262 0.24 23.04 -10.46
C ARG A 262 1.17 24.26 -10.61
N GLN A 263 1.19 25.17 -9.64
CA GLN A 263 2.10 26.32 -9.70
C GLN A 263 3.54 25.90 -9.46
N TYR A 264 3.76 24.92 -8.60
CA TYR A 264 5.07 24.49 -8.13
C TYR A 264 5.47 23.10 -8.63
N ILE A 265 4.52 22.18 -8.81
CA ILE A 265 4.78 20.80 -9.25
C ILE A 265 4.81 20.76 -10.79
N ASP A 266 5.87 20.15 -11.33
CA ASP A 266 6.03 19.89 -12.75
C ASP A 266 5.31 18.61 -13.17
N HIS A 267 5.53 17.51 -12.44
CA HIS A 267 4.87 16.23 -12.66
C HIS A 267 4.96 15.33 -11.43
N VAL A 268 4.15 14.27 -11.42
CA VAL A 268 4.17 13.21 -10.41
C VAL A 268 4.41 11.87 -11.10
N GLN A 269 5.26 11.01 -10.53
CA GLN A 269 5.47 9.63 -10.98
C GLN A 269 5.07 8.67 -9.85
N ILE A 270 4.31 7.63 -10.18
CA ILE A 270 3.94 6.56 -9.26
C ILE A 270 4.42 5.24 -9.86
N THR A 271 5.37 4.60 -9.21
CA THR A 271 5.96 3.33 -9.66
C THR A 271 5.62 2.22 -8.66
N VAL A 272 5.14 1.09 -9.18
CA VAL A 272 5.01 -0.17 -8.45
C VAL A 272 5.73 -1.26 -9.24
N ALA A 273 6.98 -1.51 -8.90
CA ALA A 273 7.85 -2.45 -9.58
C ALA A 273 8.03 -3.73 -8.75
N GLU A 274 7.90 -4.88 -9.40
CA GLU A 274 8.11 -6.20 -8.81
C GLU A 274 9.21 -6.97 -9.54
N THR A 275 10.16 -7.54 -8.79
CA THR A 275 11.19 -8.44 -9.35
C THR A 275 10.68 -9.86 -9.56
N LEU A 276 9.59 -10.23 -8.88
CA LEU A 276 8.96 -11.54 -9.01
C LEU A 276 8.16 -11.63 -10.32
N GLY A 277 8.07 -12.82 -10.88
CA GLY A 277 7.18 -13.16 -11.99
C GLY A 277 5.79 -13.54 -11.51
N VAL A 278 5.09 -14.33 -12.32
CA VAL A 278 3.76 -14.86 -11.94
C VAL A 278 3.86 -16.14 -11.12
N GLU A 279 4.99 -16.83 -11.18
CA GLU A 279 5.29 -18.05 -10.43
C GLU A 279 4.15 -19.09 -10.58
N HIS A 280 3.60 -19.60 -9.49
CA HIS A 280 2.49 -20.56 -9.50
C HIS A 280 1.11 -19.92 -9.80
N ARG A 281 1.04 -18.60 -9.99
CA ARG A 281 -0.21 -17.85 -10.21
C ARG A 281 -0.51 -17.55 -11.68
N GLY A 282 0.15 -18.24 -12.63
CA GLY A 282 -0.05 -18.02 -14.07
C GLY A 282 -1.52 -18.04 -14.47
N ALA A 283 -2.27 -19.06 -14.08
CA ALA A 283 -3.71 -19.18 -14.39
C ALA A 283 -4.60 -18.02 -13.88
N TYR A 284 -4.23 -17.43 -12.73
CA TYR A 284 -4.90 -16.22 -12.24
C TYR A 284 -4.49 -15.00 -13.07
N TYR A 285 -3.19 -14.88 -13.33
CA TYR A 285 -2.63 -13.71 -13.98
C TYR A 285 -3.04 -13.59 -15.45
N GLU A 286 -3.26 -14.71 -16.14
CA GLU A 286 -3.84 -14.77 -17.49
C GLU A 286 -5.19 -14.04 -17.60
N LYS A 287 -5.95 -13.99 -16.51
CA LYS A 287 -7.24 -13.31 -16.45
C LYS A 287 -7.15 -11.86 -15.95
N ALA A 288 -6.12 -11.57 -15.17
CA ALA A 288 -5.98 -10.28 -14.52
C ALA A 288 -5.10 -9.32 -15.35
N GLY A 289 -3.89 -9.70 -15.70
CA GLY A 289 -2.87 -8.81 -16.24
C GLY A 289 -2.41 -7.73 -15.24
N ALA A 290 -1.43 -6.96 -15.64
CA ALA A 290 -0.88 -5.88 -14.80
C ALA A 290 -1.88 -4.73 -14.62
N LEU A 291 -2.64 -4.41 -15.66
CA LEU A 291 -3.57 -3.28 -15.64
C LEU A 291 -4.71 -3.51 -14.65
N ARG A 292 -5.41 -4.65 -14.75
CA ARG A 292 -6.54 -4.98 -13.86
C ARG A 292 -6.08 -5.25 -12.42
N ASP A 293 -4.93 -5.91 -12.25
CA ASP A 293 -4.45 -6.29 -10.91
C ASP A 293 -3.97 -5.10 -10.09
N MET A 294 -3.35 -4.09 -10.74
CA MET A 294 -2.62 -3.04 -10.03
C MET A 294 -3.24 -1.65 -10.15
N VAL A 295 -3.79 -1.27 -11.31
CA VAL A 295 -4.13 0.13 -11.56
C VAL A 295 -5.42 0.56 -10.87
N PRO A 296 -6.61 -0.09 -11.04
CA PRO A 296 -7.87 0.38 -10.46
C PRO A 296 -7.89 0.31 -8.93
N ASN A 297 -6.98 -0.45 -8.36
CA ASN A 297 -6.81 -0.62 -6.92
C ASN A 297 -5.63 0.23 -6.43
N HIS A 298 -4.43 -0.34 -6.37
CA HIS A 298 -3.28 0.23 -5.68
C HIS A 298 -2.83 1.59 -6.23
N LEU A 299 -2.59 1.68 -7.57
CA LEU A 299 -2.01 2.90 -8.13
C LEU A 299 -2.97 4.09 -8.05
N LEU A 300 -4.25 3.88 -8.38
CA LEU A 300 -5.24 4.96 -8.30
C LEU A 300 -5.58 5.35 -6.85
N GLN A 301 -5.45 4.43 -5.88
CA GLN A 301 -5.60 4.79 -4.47
C GLN A 301 -4.43 5.63 -3.97
N ILE A 302 -3.19 5.28 -4.33
CA ILE A 302 -2.00 6.11 -4.03
C ILE A 302 -2.14 7.48 -4.71
N LEU A 303 -2.49 7.50 -6.00
CA LEU A 303 -2.74 8.75 -6.73
C LEU A 303 -3.79 9.61 -6.03
N ALA A 304 -4.91 9.03 -5.60
CA ALA A 304 -5.97 9.76 -4.93
C ALA A 304 -5.50 10.40 -3.61
N ILE A 305 -4.72 9.69 -2.79
CA ILE A 305 -4.14 10.22 -1.54
C ILE A 305 -3.12 11.34 -1.83
N VAL A 306 -2.30 11.18 -2.86
CA VAL A 306 -1.32 12.20 -3.27
C VAL A 306 -2.01 13.46 -3.80
N ALA A 307 -3.12 13.31 -4.51
CA ALA A 307 -3.75 14.41 -5.25
C ALA A 307 -4.95 15.06 -4.55
N MET A 308 -5.51 14.46 -3.49
CA MET A 308 -6.71 14.96 -2.82
C MET A 308 -6.54 16.35 -2.19
N GLU A 309 -7.63 17.07 -2.03
CA GLU A 309 -7.67 18.28 -1.21
C GLU A 309 -7.60 17.91 0.28
N PRO A 310 -7.14 18.84 1.16
CA PRO A 310 -7.22 18.64 2.60
C PRO A 310 -8.68 18.41 3.01
N PRO A 311 -9.00 17.29 3.69
CA PRO A 311 -10.35 17.10 4.21
C PRO A 311 -10.63 18.09 5.35
N ASN A 312 -11.87 18.48 5.56
CA ASN A 312 -12.26 19.40 6.63
C ASN A 312 -12.20 18.75 8.03
N THR A 313 -12.24 17.43 8.09
CA THR A 313 -12.07 16.60 9.29
C THR A 313 -11.33 15.33 8.91
N PHE A 314 -10.66 14.71 9.87
CA PHE A 314 -9.96 13.42 9.65
C PHE A 314 -10.91 12.23 9.94
N ASP A 315 -12.18 12.36 9.52
CA ASP A 315 -13.14 11.26 9.59
C ASP A 315 -13.20 10.47 8.28
N PRO A 316 -13.65 9.19 8.32
CA PRO A 316 -13.65 8.31 7.16
C PRO A 316 -14.39 8.86 5.94
N GLU A 317 -15.54 9.51 6.13
CA GLU A 317 -16.32 10.03 4.99
C GLU A 317 -15.66 11.24 4.35
N ALA A 318 -15.08 12.15 5.16
CA ALA A 318 -14.39 13.31 4.64
C ALA A 318 -13.18 12.89 3.78
N VAL A 319 -12.34 11.98 4.28
CA VAL A 319 -11.18 11.47 3.54
C VAL A 319 -11.62 10.74 2.26
N ARG A 320 -12.59 9.83 2.34
CA ARG A 320 -13.10 9.08 1.19
C ARG A 320 -13.76 9.99 0.14
N ASN A 321 -14.43 11.05 0.57
CA ASN A 321 -15.01 12.03 -0.34
C ASN A 321 -13.94 12.78 -1.15
N GLU A 322 -12.85 13.22 -0.50
CA GLU A 322 -11.76 13.90 -1.21
C GLU A 322 -11.05 12.95 -2.20
N LYS A 323 -10.82 11.69 -1.82
CA LYS A 323 -10.30 10.67 -2.74
C LYS A 323 -11.22 10.46 -3.96
N ALA A 324 -12.52 10.35 -3.74
CA ALA A 324 -13.51 10.18 -4.82
C ALA A 324 -13.58 11.39 -5.77
N LYS A 325 -13.40 12.61 -5.25
CA LYS A 325 -13.30 13.82 -6.10
C LYS A 325 -12.11 13.75 -7.07
N VAL A 326 -10.96 13.30 -6.60
CA VAL A 326 -9.78 13.11 -7.47
C VAL A 326 -10.08 12.11 -8.58
N LEU A 327 -10.55 10.91 -8.21
CA LEU A 327 -10.84 9.86 -9.19
C LEU A 327 -11.89 10.29 -10.22
N ARG A 328 -12.89 11.08 -9.82
CA ARG A 328 -13.90 11.63 -10.72
C ARG A 328 -13.34 12.69 -11.67
N ALA A 329 -12.29 13.39 -11.27
CA ALA A 329 -11.62 14.40 -12.08
C ALA A 329 -10.65 13.79 -13.12
N ILE A 330 -10.38 12.48 -13.06
CA ILE A 330 -9.64 11.77 -14.11
C ILE A 330 -10.62 11.41 -15.22
N GLN A 331 -10.46 12.03 -16.38
CA GLN A 331 -11.35 11.76 -17.52
C GLN A 331 -11.00 10.41 -18.17
N PRO A 332 -12.01 9.59 -18.51
CA PRO A 332 -11.79 8.39 -19.29
C PRO A 332 -11.18 8.72 -20.66
N MET A 333 -10.13 8.00 -21.04
CA MET A 333 -9.43 8.21 -22.30
C MET A 333 -10.29 7.79 -23.49
N ASN A 334 -10.29 8.59 -24.56
CA ASN A 334 -10.77 8.12 -25.86
C ASN A 334 -9.73 7.18 -26.51
N PRO A 335 -10.07 6.44 -27.60
CA PRO A 335 -9.14 5.49 -28.20
C PRO A 335 -7.82 6.11 -28.70
N VAL A 336 -7.80 7.36 -29.15
CA VAL A 336 -6.58 8.06 -29.58
C VAL A 336 -5.70 8.38 -28.37
N ASP A 337 -6.30 8.85 -27.29
CA ASP A 337 -5.57 9.13 -26.04
C ASP A 337 -4.94 7.84 -25.46
N VAL A 338 -5.65 6.71 -25.52
CA VAL A 338 -5.10 5.41 -25.09
C VAL A 338 -3.84 5.07 -25.87
N LEU A 339 -3.87 5.19 -27.21
CA LEU A 339 -2.71 4.90 -28.05
C LEU A 339 -1.51 5.82 -27.78
N GLN A 340 -1.77 7.05 -27.38
CA GLN A 340 -0.73 8.06 -27.17
C GLN A 340 -0.21 8.09 -25.71
N SER A 341 -1.01 7.63 -24.76
CA SER A 341 -0.77 7.85 -23.34
C SER A 341 -0.67 6.57 -22.52
N THR A 342 -0.72 5.39 -23.16
CA THR A 342 -0.60 4.12 -22.47
C THR A 342 0.32 3.13 -23.17
N VAL A 343 0.95 2.24 -22.41
CA VAL A 343 1.83 1.18 -22.90
C VAL A 343 1.54 -0.11 -22.16
N ALA A 344 1.23 -1.17 -22.89
CA ALA A 344 1.16 -2.55 -22.39
C ALA A 344 2.47 -3.27 -22.70
N GLY A 345 3.03 -4.00 -21.74
CA GLY A 345 4.25 -4.77 -21.94
C GLY A 345 4.17 -6.19 -21.42
N GLN A 346 5.01 -7.08 -21.99
CA GLN A 346 5.13 -8.47 -21.52
C GLN A 346 6.62 -8.84 -21.40
N TYR A 347 7.03 -9.45 -20.26
CA TYR A 347 8.44 -9.77 -20.06
C TYR A 347 8.87 -11.00 -20.87
N GLU A 348 10.04 -10.84 -21.46
CA GLU A 348 10.83 -11.92 -22.08
C GLU A 348 11.87 -12.46 -21.09
N ALA A 349 12.64 -13.46 -21.53
CA ALA A 349 13.76 -13.99 -20.75
C ALA A 349 14.77 -12.87 -20.41
N GLY A 350 15.45 -13.02 -19.29
CA GLY A 350 16.46 -12.04 -18.86
C GLY A 350 17.20 -12.46 -17.60
N LEU A 351 17.86 -11.50 -16.96
CA LEU A 351 18.63 -11.72 -15.74
C LEU A 351 18.10 -10.85 -14.60
N ILE A 352 17.80 -11.46 -13.46
CA ILE A 352 17.46 -10.75 -12.22
C ILE A 352 18.45 -11.18 -11.14
N SER A 353 19.18 -10.22 -10.57
CA SER A 353 20.24 -10.49 -9.58
C SER A 353 21.21 -11.60 -10.03
N GLY A 354 21.59 -11.59 -11.33
CA GLY A 354 22.50 -12.56 -11.92
C GLY A 354 21.90 -13.96 -12.20
N ARG A 355 20.59 -14.16 -11.98
CA ARG A 355 19.90 -15.43 -12.25
C ARG A 355 19.06 -15.31 -13.52
N SER A 356 19.17 -16.29 -14.41
CA SER A 356 18.31 -16.38 -15.59
C SER A 356 16.87 -16.69 -15.17
N VAL A 357 15.93 -15.98 -15.78
CA VAL A 357 14.49 -16.17 -15.56
C VAL A 357 13.80 -16.42 -16.91
N LEU A 358 12.71 -17.18 -16.87
CA LEU A 358 11.92 -17.54 -18.05
C LEU A 358 11.10 -16.36 -18.54
N PRO A 359 10.76 -16.31 -19.86
CA PRO A 359 9.78 -15.38 -20.36
C PRO A 359 8.37 -15.73 -19.84
N TYR A 360 7.45 -14.75 -19.83
CA TYR A 360 6.09 -14.93 -19.33
C TYR A 360 5.38 -16.14 -19.93
N ARG A 361 5.49 -16.31 -21.25
CA ARG A 361 4.85 -17.41 -22.02
C ARG A 361 5.41 -18.80 -21.73
N ALA A 362 6.51 -18.89 -20.98
CA ALA A 362 7.07 -20.16 -20.51
C ALA A 362 6.81 -20.40 -19.01
N GLU A 363 6.14 -19.49 -18.32
CA GLU A 363 5.77 -19.67 -16.91
C GLU A 363 4.64 -20.72 -16.77
N MET A 364 4.56 -21.33 -15.60
CA MET A 364 3.58 -22.38 -15.32
C MET A 364 2.15 -21.86 -15.46
N HIS A 365 1.29 -22.63 -16.14
CA HIS A 365 -0.12 -22.30 -16.39
C HIS A 365 -0.36 -21.01 -17.20
N VAL A 366 0.60 -20.59 -18.00
CA VAL A 366 0.47 -19.50 -18.98
C VAL A 366 0.33 -20.09 -20.37
N ASP A 367 -0.55 -19.52 -21.20
CA ASP A 367 -0.68 -19.88 -22.60
C ASP A 367 0.58 -19.42 -23.37
N PRO A 368 1.24 -20.32 -24.17
CA PRO A 368 2.40 -19.94 -24.97
C PRO A 368 2.14 -18.81 -25.99
N THR A 369 0.88 -18.54 -26.30
CA THR A 369 0.45 -17.46 -27.21
C THR A 369 -0.19 -16.29 -26.48
N SER A 370 -0.10 -16.25 -25.15
CA SER A 370 -0.73 -15.24 -24.32
C SER A 370 -0.41 -13.82 -24.75
N LEU A 371 -1.43 -12.96 -24.74
CA LEU A 371 -1.33 -11.52 -24.93
C LEU A 371 -1.56 -10.74 -23.63
N THR A 372 -1.55 -11.41 -22.50
CA THR A 372 -1.73 -10.78 -21.20
C THR A 372 -0.52 -9.91 -20.86
N GLU A 373 -0.77 -8.66 -20.57
CA GLU A 373 0.26 -7.70 -20.18
C GLU A 373 0.78 -7.98 -18.77
N THR A 374 2.10 -7.94 -18.61
CA THR A 374 2.80 -8.06 -17.32
C THR A 374 3.40 -6.73 -16.87
N PHE A 375 3.21 -5.70 -17.69
CA PHE A 375 3.62 -4.33 -17.46
C PHE A 375 2.56 -3.39 -18.03
N ALA A 376 2.29 -2.33 -17.30
CA ALA A 376 1.44 -1.23 -17.75
C ALA A 376 2.07 0.10 -17.37
N ALA A 377 2.11 1.04 -18.30
CA ALA A 377 2.45 2.43 -18.03
C ALA A 377 1.41 3.36 -18.67
N MET A 378 1.17 4.50 -18.03
CA MET A 378 0.19 5.47 -18.50
C MET A 378 0.48 6.87 -18.00
N THR A 379 0.00 7.87 -18.76
CA THR A 379 -0.05 9.27 -18.38
C THR A 379 -1.50 9.65 -18.12
N LEU A 380 -1.80 10.14 -16.92
CA LEU A 380 -3.13 10.62 -16.53
C LEU A 380 -3.11 12.13 -16.27
N GLY A 381 -4.17 12.81 -16.65
CA GLY A 381 -4.48 14.18 -16.25
C GLY A 381 -5.58 14.20 -15.18
N ILE A 382 -5.52 15.15 -14.27
CA ILE A 382 -6.56 15.39 -13.26
C ILE A 382 -7.15 16.77 -13.50
N GLU A 383 -8.39 16.84 -14.01
CA GLU A 383 -9.10 18.07 -14.33
C GLU A 383 -9.61 18.76 -13.07
N SER A 384 -8.70 19.43 -12.37
CA SER A 384 -9.00 20.20 -11.17
C SER A 384 -8.17 21.47 -11.09
N TRP A 385 -8.62 22.47 -10.33
CA TRP A 385 -7.87 23.71 -10.13
C TRP A 385 -6.46 23.48 -9.60
N ARG A 386 -6.26 22.44 -8.81
CA ARG A 386 -4.97 22.07 -8.22
C ARG A 386 -4.02 21.45 -9.23
N TRP A 387 -4.53 20.63 -10.17
CA TRP A 387 -3.69 19.73 -10.96
C TRP A 387 -3.75 19.94 -12.47
N GLU A 388 -4.61 20.83 -12.97
CA GLU A 388 -4.72 21.09 -14.41
C GLU A 388 -3.35 21.36 -15.05
N GLY A 389 -3.00 20.56 -16.06
CA GLY A 389 -1.72 20.64 -16.77
C GLY A 389 -0.53 19.97 -16.07
N VAL A 390 -0.73 19.30 -14.92
CA VAL A 390 0.30 18.47 -14.27
C VAL A 390 0.07 17.02 -14.65
N PRO A 391 0.96 16.38 -15.42
CA PRO A 391 0.84 14.96 -15.74
C PRO A 391 1.19 14.07 -14.55
N PHE A 392 0.43 13.00 -14.39
CA PHE A 392 0.67 11.90 -13.47
C PHE A 392 1.09 10.68 -14.30
N TYR A 393 2.35 10.28 -14.18
CA TYR A 393 2.90 9.09 -14.82
C TYR A 393 2.82 7.90 -13.88
N LEU A 394 2.10 6.88 -14.28
CA LEU A 394 1.94 5.65 -13.52
C LEU A 394 2.62 4.51 -14.27
N ARG A 395 3.34 3.64 -13.56
CA ARG A 395 3.82 2.37 -14.11
C ARG A 395 3.81 1.26 -13.07
N THR A 396 3.56 0.06 -13.56
CA THR A 396 3.67 -1.16 -12.78
C THR A 396 4.14 -2.30 -13.68
N GLY A 397 4.83 -3.28 -13.12
CA GLY A 397 5.24 -4.45 -13.89
C GLY A 397 5.94 -5.51 -13.05
N LYS A 398 6.00 -6.71 -13.63
CA LYS A 398 6.69 -7.88 -13.09
C LYS A 398 8.04 -8.07 -13.75
N ARG A 399 8.94 -8.81 -13.09
CA ARG A 399 10.32 -9.04 -13.57
C ARG A 399 11.07 -7.75 -13.91
N LEU A 400 10.75 -6.65 -13.22
CA LEU A 400 11.48 -5.39 -13.35
C LEU A 400 12.83 -5.47 -12.61
N ASN A 401 13.70 -4.48 -12.85
CA ASN A 401 15.07 -4.45 -12.36
C ASN A 401 15.18 -4.53 -10.83
N THR A 402 14.29 -3.83 -10.13
CA THR A 402 14.26 -3.82 -8.66
C THR A 402 12.82 -3.82 -8.15
N ARG A 403 12.64 -4.28 -6.91
CA ARG A 403 11.37 -4.12 -6.21
C ARG A 403 11.31 -2.72 -5.63
N SER A 404 10.34 -1.93 -6.08
CA SER A 404 10.11 -0.57 -5.56
C SER A 404 8.66 -0.19 -5.65
N THR A 405 8.14 0.41 -4.60
CA THR A 405 6.89 1.17 -4.64
C THR A 405 7.17 2.56 -4.14
N GLU A 406 6.98 3.56 -4.99
CA GLU A 406 7.34 4.93 -4.68
C GLU A 406 6.45 5.95 -5.38
N VAL A 407 6.39 7.13 -4.79
CA VAL A 407 5.84 8.34 -5.39
C VAL A 407 6.96 9.37 -5.51
N VAL A 408 7.19 9.85 -6.71
CA VAL A 408 8.16 10.90 -6.99
C VAL A 408 7.41 12.16 -7.40
N ILE A 409 7.65 13.26 -6.71
CA ILE A 409 7.08 14.57 -6.99
C ILE A 409 8.21 15.49 -7.43
N GLN A 410 8.22 15.83 -8.69
CA GLN A 410 9.20 16.78 -9.23
C GLN A 410 8.64 18.18 -9.24
N PHE A 411 9.33 19.09 -8.58
CA PHE A 411 8.98 20.50 -8.61
C PHE A 411 9.51 21.18 -9.86
N LYS A 412 8.90 22.29 -10.26
CA LYS A 412 9.38 23.14 -11.33
C LYS A 412 10.75 23.73 -10.98
N SER A 413 11.60 23.87 -11.99
CA SER A 413 12.93 24.46 -11.80
C SER A 413 12.82 25.90 -11.33
N ALA A 414 13.69 26.29 -10.40
CA ALA A 414 13.85 27.68 -10.02
C ALA A 414 14.40 28.52 -11.20
N PRO A 415 14.02 29.80 -11.32
CA PRO A 415 14.53 30.67 -12.37
C PRO A 415 16.06 30.85 -12.28
N LEU A 416 16.78 30.62 -13.38
CA LEU A 416 18.24 30.72 -13.44
C LEU A 416 18.75 32.17 -13.35
N MET A 417 17.89 33.19 -13.36
CA MET A 417 18.25 34.60 -13.49
C MET A 417 19.28 35.13 -12.47
N LEU A 418 19.25 34.62 -11.22
CA LEU A 418 20.21 35.00 -10.17
C LEU A 418 21.62 34.48 -10.44
N PHE A 419 21.76 33.43 -11.24
CA PHE A 419 23.02 32.73 -11.47
C PHE A 419 23.63 33.02 -12.85
N ARG A 420 23.01 33.90 -13.69
CA ARG A 420 23.47 34.21 -15.08
C ARG A 420 24.92 34.69 -15.17
N LYS A 421 25.48 35.27 -14.12
CA LYS A 421 26.88 35.74 -14.06
C LYS A 421 27.81 34.81 -13.30
N THR A 422 27.39 33.59 -13.05
CA THR A 422 28.16 32.53 -12.36
C THR A 422 28.41 31.37 -13.32
N PRO A 423 29.29 30.42 -12.99
CA PRO A 423 29.47 29.19 -13.76
C PRO A 423 28.30 28.23 -13.76
N VAL A 424 27.17 28.56 -13.12
CA VAL A 424 25.96 27.72 -13.07
C VAL A 424 25.20 27.87 -14.37
N ASP A 425 25.17 26.84 -15.18
CA ASP A 425 24.50 26.78 -16.48
C ASP A 425 23.04 26.27 -16.38
N ARG A 426 22.75 25.47 -15.36
CA ARG A 426 21.40 24.96 -15.06
C ARG A 426 21.20 24.74 -13.57
N LEU A 427 19.95 24.75 -13.13
CA LEU A 427 19.53 24.36 -11.77
C LEU A 427 18.77 23.04 -11.85
N THR A 428 19.18 22.08 -11.02
CA THR A 428 18.44 20.83 -10.87
C THR A 428 17.13 21.11 -10.12
N PRO A 429 15.98 20.64 -10.62
CA PRO A 429 14.71 20.76 -9.91
C PRO A 429 14.75 20.07 -8.55
N ASN A 430 14.01 20.60 -7.58
CA ASN A 430 13.80 19.87 -6.33
C ASN A 430 12.93 18.65 -6.60
N VAL A 431 13.18 17.56 -5.87
CA VAL A 431 12.43 16.32 -5.98
C VAL A 431 12.15 15.77 -4.61
N LEU A 432 10.90 15.46 -4.35
CA LEU A 432 10.46 14.73 -3.18
C LEU A 432 10.13 13.29 -3.61
N THR A 433 10.76 12.33 -2.96
CA THR A 433 10.52 10.89 -3.17
C THR A 433 9.95 10.29 -1.89
N ILE A 434 8.76 9.70 -1.99
CA ILE A 434 8.13 8.94 -0.90
C ILE A 434 8.27 7.46 -1.24
N ARG A 435 9.12 6.75 -0.51
CA ARG A 435 9.37 5.31 -0.66
C ARG A 435 8.38 4.55 0.22
N ILE A 436 7.57 3.70 -0.40
CA ILE A 436 6.53 2.91 0.27
C ILE A 436 7.03 1.51 0.62
N GLN A 437 7.88 0.93 -0.24
CA GLN A 437 8.56 -0.36 -0.01
C GLN A 437 9.69 -0.55 -1.04
N PRO A 438 10.74 -1.37 -0.71
CA PRO A 438 10.97 -2.05 0.56
C PRO A 438 11.50 -1.13 1.66
N ASP A 439 12.25 -0.07 1.29
CA ASP A 439 12.94 0.84 2.21
C ASP A 439 12.06 2.06 2.48
N GLU A 440 11.21 1.93 3.50
CA GLU A 440 10.21 2.94 3.83
C GLU A 440 10.85 4.26 4.28
N GLY A 441 10.48 5.37 3.60
CA GLY A 441 11.09 6.67 3.92
C GLY A 441 10.68 7.81 2.99
N ILE A 442 11.22 8.98 3.26
CA ILE A 442 11.02 10.19 2.47
C ILE A 442 12.37 10.84 2.22
N SER A 443 12.63 11.22 0.97
CA SER A 443 13.86 11.90 0.56
C SER A 443 13.51 13.20 -0.18
N LEU A 444 14.17 14.30 0.18
CA LEU A 444 14.07 15.59 -0.50
C LEU A 444 15.42 15.97 -1.11
N SER A 445 15.50 15.98 -2.43
CA SER A 445 16.66 16.43 -3.19
C SER A 445 16.58 17.94 -3.45
N PHE A 446 17.66 18.67 -3.16
CA PHE A 446 17.73 20.12 -3.38
C PHE A 446 19.14 20.62 -3.69
N GLY A 447 19.23 21.84 -4.22
CA GLY A 447 20.51 22.46 -4.57
C GLY A 447 21.24 23.03 -3.38
N ALA A 448 22.55 22.74 -3.27
CA ALA A 448 23.45 23.33 -2.28
C ALA A 448 24.71 23.90 -2.94
N LYS A 449 25.28 24.97 -2.38
CA LYS A 449 26.56 25.50 -2.88
C LYS A 449 27.68 24.50 -2.58
N ILE A 450 28.42 24.12 -3.61
CA ILE A 450 29.65 23.35 -3.46
C ILE A 450 30.70 24.23 -2.77
N PRO A 451 31.39 23.75 -1.72
CA PRO A 451 32.46 24.52 -1.06
C PRO A 451 33.55 24.95 -2.05
N GLY A 452 33.97 26.20 -1.97
CA GLY A 452 35.00 26.77 -2.84
C GLY A 452 34.79 28.25 -3.15
N PRO A 453 35.75 28.90 -3.83
CA PRO A 453 35.72 30.34 -4.10
C PRO A 453 34.71 30.74 -5.21
N LYS A 454 34.27 29.79 -6.03
CA LYS A 454 33.27 30.01 -7.09
C LYS A 454 31.89 29.55 -6.63
N VAL A 455 30.84 30.20 -7.14
CA VAL A 455 29.47 29.73 -6.93
C VAL A 455 29.22 28.57 -7.90
N GLN A 456 29.22 27.36 -7.36
CA GLN A 456 28.82 26.12 -8.02
C GLN A 456 27.72 25.48 -7.20
N VAL A 457 26.69 24.94 -7.86
CA VAL A 457 25.54 24.28 -7.22
C VAL A 457 25.62 22.79 -7.50
N GLY A 458 25.55 22.00 -6.43
CA GLY A 458 25.42 20.56 -6.47
C GLY A 458 24.07 20.14 -5.89
N THR A 459 23.66 18.88 -6.10
CA THR A 459 22.46 18.29 -5.51
C THR A 459 22.85 17.57 -4.23
N VAL A 460 22.04 17.75 -3.18
CA VAL A 460 22.14 17.03 -1.90
C VAL A 460 20.77 16.50 -1.50
N ASP A 461 20.75 15.43 -0.70
CA ASP A 461 19.53 14.80 -0.24
C ASP A 461 19.37 14.96 1.27
N MET A 462 18.16 15.28 1.72
CA MET A 462 17.69 15.09 3.09
C MET A 462 16.87 13.81 3.08
N ASP A 463 17.32 12.82 3.85
CA ASP A 463 16.74 11.49 3.86
C ASP A 463 16.20 11.12 5.23
N PHE A 464 14.98 10.61 5.26
CA PHE A 464 14.32 10.08 6.43
C PHE A 464 13.96 8.63 6.16
N GLN A 465 14.33 7.72 7.05
CA GLN A 465 13.98 6.30 6.99
C GLN A 465 13.20 5.91 8.23
N TYR A 466 12.07 5.22 8.05
CA TYR A 466 11.20 4.81 9.16
C TYR A 466 11.91 3.94 10.19
N THR A 467 12.71 2.98 9.72
CA THR A 467 13.43 2.04 10.57
C THR A 467 14.42 2.71 11.52
N GLU A 468 15.01 3.83 11.10
CA GLU A 468 15.96 4.60 11.93
C GLU A 468 15.28 5.31 13.11
N TYR A 469 14.04 5.76 12.95
CA TYR A 469 13.30 6.55 13.93
C TYR A 469 12.33 5.73 14.76
N PHE A 470 11.65 4.75 14.13
CA PHE A 470 10.56 3.99 14.75
C PHE A 470 10.89 2.51 14.95
N GLY A 471 12.07 2.07 14.49
CA GLY A 471 12.51 0.67 14.57
C GLY A 471 11.77 -0.25 13.58
N ASP A 472 12.14 -1.52 13.56
CA ASP A 472 11.50 -2.54 12.74
C ASP A 472 10.22 -3.04 13.40
N ALA A 473 9.09 -2.50 13.02
CA ALA A 473 7.78 -3.09 13.34
C ALA A 473 7.36 -4.00 12.18
N PRO A 474 7.25 -5.32 12.37
CA PRO A 474 6.74 -6.19 11.32
C PRO A 474 5.26 -5.91 11.16
N SER A 475 4.90 -5.21 10.11
CA SER A 475 3.52 -5.03 9.71
C SER A 475 3.30 -5.72 8.37
N THR A 476 2.25 -6.55 8.28
CA THR A 476 1.80 -7.13 7.02
C THR A 476 0.92 -6.15 6.25
N GLY A 477 0.55 -5.02 6.90
CA GLY A 477 -0.48 -4.07 6.44
C GLY A 477 -1.90 -4.53 6.75
N TYR A 478 -2.08 -5.77 7.21
CA TYR A 478 -3.39 -6.30 7.60
C TYR A 478 -3.76 -5.98 9.05
N GLU A 479 -2.77 -5.79 9.93
CA GLU A 479 -2.98 -5.45 11.33
C GLU A 479 -3.80 -4.17 11.47
N THR A 480 -3.39 -3.10 10.80
CA THR A 480 -4.09 -1.82 10.82
C THR A 480 -5.50 -1.95 10.23
N LEU A 481 -5.64 -2.62 9.08
CA LEU A 481 -6.94 -2.82 8.44
C LEU A 481 -7.91 -3.65 9.31
N LEU A 482 -7.43 -4.72 9.95
CA LEU A 482 -8.25 -5.53 10.86
C LEU A 482 -8.63 -4.75 12.11
N HIS A 483 -7.70 -3.98 12.66
CA HIS A 483 -7.97 -3.09 13.79
C HIS A 483 -9.05 -2.06 13.44
N ASP A 484 -8.90 -1.36 12.31
CA ASP A 484 -9.81 -0.30 11.88
C ASP A 484 -11.21 -0.83 11.59
N VAL A 485 -11.34 -1.98 10.94
CA VAL A 485 -12.66 -2.57 10.70
C VAL A 485 -13.33 -2.99 12.00
N MET A 486 -12.59 -3.48 13.00
CA MET A 486 -13.14 -3.78 14.33
C MET A 486 -13.58 -2.49 15.06
N ALA A 487 -12.82 -1.42 14.93
CA ALA A 487 -13.18 -0.10 15.47
C ALA A 487 -14.35 0.57 14.71
N GLY A 488 -14.58 0.18 13.46
CA GLY A 488 -15.56 0.82 12.57
C GLY A 488 -15.01 1.99 11.78
N ASP A 489 -13.70 2.14 11.74
CA ASP A 489 -13.02 3.15 10.92
C ASP A 489 -12.90 2.66 9.47
N ALA A 490 -13.49 3.38 8.54
CA ALA A 490 -13.48 3.05 7.13
C ALA A 490 -12.51 3.93 6.29
N THR A 491 -11.64 4.71 6.94
CA THR A 491 -10.73 5.67 6.28
C THR A 491 -9.83 5.00 5.24
N LEU A 492 -9.31 3.80 5.55
CA LEU A 492 -8.40 3.04 4.70
C LEU A 492 -9.10 2.07 3.74
N PHE A 493 -10.44 2.09 3.70
CA PHE A 493 -11.20 1.17 2.85
C PHE A 493 -11.79 1.87 1.64
N GLN A 494 -11.89 1.11 0.54
CA GLN A 494 -12.49 1.64 -0.68
C GLN A 494 -14.01 1.67 -0.57
N ARG A 495 -14.61 2.78 -1.01
CA ARG A 495 -16.05 2.93 -1.15
C ARG A 495 -16.49 2.51 -2.56
N SER A 496 -17.75 2.09 -2.72
CA SER A 496 -18.28 1.59 -3.99
C SER A 496 -18.07 2.55 -5.17
N ASP A 497 -18.26 3.85 -4.96
CA ASP A 497 -18.03 4.87 -5.98
C ASP A 497 -16.56 4.97 -6.40
N SER A 498 -15.62 4.87 -5.45
CA SER A 498 -14.18 4.89 -5.76
C SER A 498 -13.75 3.68 -6.60
N VAL A 499 -14.32 2.50 -6.33
CA VAL A 499 -14.09 1.29 -7.15
C VAL A 499 -14.61 1.50 -8.57
N GLU A 500 -15.84 1.98 -8.72
CA GLU A 500 -16.44 2.22 -10.04
C GLU A 500 -15.71 3.31 -10.82
N LEU A 501 -15.29 4.38 -10.16
CA LEU A 501 -14.48 5.45 -10.76
C LEU A 501 -13.09 4.91 -11.20
N GLY A 502 -12.46 4.07 -10.40
CA GLY A 502 -11.21 3.41 -10.79
C GLY A 502 -11.38 2.56 -12.05
N TRP A 503 -12.43 1.76 -12.14
CA TRP A 503 -12.73 0.98 -13.34
C TRP A 503 -13.10 1.85 -14.54
N SER A 504 -13.75 3.01 -14.34
CA SER A 504 -14.07 3.92 -15.44
C SER A 504 -12.84 4.49 -16.14
N VAL A 505 -11.71 4.62 -15.42
CA VAL A 505 -10.42 5.02 -15.99
C VAL A 505 -9.77 3.87 -16.78
N VAL A 506 -9.87 2.65 -16.27
CA VAL A 506 -9.15 1.47 -16.81
C VAL A 506 -9.91 0.81 -17.97
N ASP A 507 -11.21 0.74 -17.92
CA ASP A 507 -12.06 0.03 -18.87
C ASP A 507 -11.88 0.47 -20.33
N PRO A 508 -11.77 1.77 -20.66
CA PRO A 508 -11.47 2.21 -22.03
C PRO A 508 -10.10 1.73 -22.53
N ILE A 509 -9.09 1.68 -21.64
CA ILE A 509 -7.75 1.21 -21.98
C ILE A 509 -7.80 -0.27 -22.35
N LEU A 510 -8.46 -1.09 -21.52
CA LEU A 510 -8.64 -2.53 -21.78
C LEU A 510 -9.28 -2.79 -23.12
N LYS A 511 -10.37 -2.09 -23.44
CA LYS A 511 -11.09 -2.25 -24.71
C LYS A 511 -10.23 -1.96 -25.93
N VAL A 512 -9.41 -0.92 -25.85
CA VAL A 512 -8.49 -0.57 -26.96
C VAL A 512 -7.38 -1.60 -27.08
N TRP A 513 -6.75 -2.01 -25.96
CA TRP A 513 -5.70 -3.04 -26.00
C TRP A 513 -6.23 -4.38 -26.50
N GLU A 514 -7.40 -4.79 -26.08
CA GLU A 514 -8.08 -6.00 -26.57
C GLU A 514 -8.36 -5.92 -28.09
N SER A 515 -8.80 -4.77 -28.59
CA SER A 515 -9.05 -4.58 -30.02
C SER A 515 -7.80 -4.58 -30.89
N LEU A 516 -6.66 -4.19 -30.34
CA LEU A 516 -5.36 -4.20 -31.03
C LEU A 516 -4.71 -5.59 -31.01
N GLY A 517 -5.10 -6.45 -30.09
CA GLY A 517 -4.51 -7.78 -29.95
C GLY A 517 -3.01 -7.74 -29.75
N SER A 518 -2.26 -8.49 -30.56
CA SER A 518 -0.79 -8.56 -30.44
C SER A 518 -0.07 -7.24 -30.70
N HIS A 519 -0.70 -6.28 -31.38
CA HIS A 519 -0.11 -4.96 -31.63
C HIS A 519 -0.10 -4.05 -30.41
N ALA A 520 -0.85 -4.39 -29.37
CA ALA A 520 -0.84 -3.65 -28.11
C ALA A 520 0.38 -3.99 -27.24
N ILE A 521 0.99 -5.17 -27.42
CA ILE A 521 1.99 -5.71 -26.51
C ILE A 521 3.41 -5.39 -26.97
N HIS A 522 4.15 -4.68 -26.12
CA HIS A 522 5.56 -4.42 -26.28
C HIS A 522 6.37 -5.36 -25.39
N PHE A 523 7.43 -5.97 -25.92
CA PHE A 523 8.25 -6.91 -25.16
C PHE A 523 9.42 -6.21 -24.47
N TYR A 524 9.75 -6.68 -23.25
CA TYR A 524 10.90 -6.19 -22.50
C TYR A 524 11.65 -7.34 -21.82
N ASN A 525 12.97 -7.25 -21.77
CA ASN A 525 13.79 -8.24 -21.09
C ASN A 525 13.57 -8.16 -19.57
N ALA A 526 13.40 -9.30 -18.92
CA ALA A 526 13.37 -9.36 -17.46
C ALA A 526 14.65 -8.75 -16.87
N GLY A 527 14.51 -7.99 -15.79
CA GLY A 527 15.61 -7.24 -15.17
C GLY A 527 15.82 -5.84 -15.74
N THR A 528 14.96 -5.37 -16.65
CA THR A 528 14.90 -3.98 -17.11
C THR A 528 13.78 -3.20 -16.41
N TRP A 529 13.61 -1.92 -16.76
CA TRP A 529 12.54 -1.07 -16.21
C TRP A 529 11.25 -1.08 -17.06
N GLY A 530 11.09 -2.06 -17.93
CA GLY A 530 9.96 -2.19 -18.84
C GLY A 530 10.34 -1.96 -20.30
N PRO A 531 9.37 -1.88 -21.22
CA PRO A 531 9.62 -1.66 -22.63
C PRO A 531 10.06 -0.20 -22.90
N PRO A 532 10.90 0.05 -23.93
CA PRO A 532 11.38 1.40 -24.29
C PRO A 532 10.24 2.40 -24.60
N GLU A 533 9.10 1.90 -25.05
CA GLU A 533 7.90 2.72 -25.32
C GLU A 533 7.38 3.40 -24.05
N ALA A 534 7.63 2.81 -22.87
CA ALA A 534 7.28 3.44 -21.60
C ALA A 534 8.15 4.67 -21.31
N ASP A 535 9.42 4.67 -21.74
CA ASP A 535 10.28 5.85 -21.66
C ASP A 535 9.82 6.95 -22.62
N ALA A 536 9.31 6.56 -23.79
CA ALA A 536 8.80 7.47 -24.79
C ALA A 536 7.56 8.27 -24.29
N LEU A 537 6.77 7.71 -23.36
CA LEU A 537 5.65 8.44 -22.75
C LEU A 537 6.10 9.74 -22.06
N LEU A 538 7.25 9.74 -21.40
CA LEU A 538 7.77 10.89 -20.68
C LEU A 538 8.66 11.75 -21.61
N ALA A 539 9.41 11.09 -22.51
CA ALA A 539 10.36 11.76 -23.40
C ALA A 539 9.70 12.77 -24.34
N LYS A 540 8.44 12.53 -24.77
CA LYS A 540 7.66 13.49 -25.57
C LYS A 540 7.46 14.85 -24.86
N ASP A 541 7.48 14.85 -23.54
CA ASP A 541 7.35 16.04 -22.68
C ASP A 541 8.71 16.52 -22.16
N GLY A 542 9.83 15.97 -22.67
CA GLY A 542 11.19 16.27 -22.21
C GLY A 542 11.50 15.74 -20.80
N ARG A 543 10.77 14.72 -20.33
CA ARG A 543 10.89 14.12 -19.01
C ARG A 543 11.43 12.69 -19.08
N MET A 544 11.80 12.13 -17.95
CA MET A 544 12.26 10.74 -17.83
C MET A 544 11.79 10.12 -16.54
N TRP A 545 11.68 8.79 -16.52
CA TRP A 545 11.44 8.06 -15.29
C TRP A 545 12.60 8.23 -14.30
N ARG A 546 12.29 8.45 -13.05
CA ARG A 546 13.28 8.27 -11.99
C ARG A 546 13.36 6.79 -11.64
N ASN A 547 14.50 6.22 -11.95
CA ASN A 547 14.82 4.84 -11.65
C ASN A 547 15.80 4.83 -10.47
N HIS A 548 15.52 4.06 -9.42
CA HIS A 548 16.53 3.78 -8.41
C HIS A 548 17.66 2.95 -9.04
N THR A 549 18.88 3.38 -8.81
CA THR A 549 20.10 2.66 -9.22
C THR A 549 20.45 1.59 -8.19
#